data_e8407f093f25cae139d17299125c439d
#
_entry.id   e8407f093f25cae139d17299125c439d
#
_cell.length_a   1.000
_cell.length_b   1.000
_cell.length_c   1.000
_cell.angle_alpha   90.00
_cell.angle_beta   90.00
_cell.angle_gamma   90.00
#
_symmetry.space_group_name_H-M   'P 1'
#
loop_
_entity.id
_entity.type
_entity.pdbx_description
1 polymer ?
#
loop_
_entity_poly.entity_id
_entity_poly.type
_entity_poly.pdbx_seq_one_letter_code
_entity_poly.pdbx_strand_id
1 'polypeptide(L)'
;GDKAGLTGFVGQMMMAGTKNRTKDQLDEEIDFIGASLSAGSTSIFASSLKKHQDKTLELMTDVLFNPVFPEDELEKQRKQTLTGLATSKDNPNAISSRLSSAMVYGKDHPYGEVTTEATVKNISVEDVKEYYNTFFKPNIAYLVIVGDMDKSEAQTVVRKYFSNWKVGKVPSFEYKMPTRSSENVVGLVDRSSSVQTVINI
;
A
#
# COMPACT_ATOMS: atom_id res chain seq x y z
N GLY A 1 7.14 -14.64 1.74
CA GLY A 1 7.28 -14.90 3.18
C GLY A 1 5.95 -15.24 3.85
N ASP A 2 5.99 -15.47 5.15
CA ASP A 2 4.84 -15.88 5.97
C ASP A 2 3.80 -14.76 6.19
N LYS A 3 4.11 -13.53 5.78
CA LYS A 3 3.26 -12.34 5.86
C LYS A 3 3.02 -11.68 4.49
N ALA A 4 3.00 -12.50 3.44
CA ALA A 4 2.65 -12.03 2.10
C ALA A 4 1.29 -11.33 2.12
N GLY A 5 1.21 -10.14 1.53
CA GLY A 5 0.04 -9.27 1.57
C GLY A 5 0.07 -8.14 2.62
N LEU A 6 1.07 -8.10 3.53
CA LEU A 6 1.21 -7.05 4.55
C LEU A 6 1.11 -5.63 3.96
N THR A 7 1.77 -5.38 2.84
CA THR A 7 1.75 -4.07 2.19
C THR A 7 0.35 -3.61 1.81
N GLY A 8 -0.57 -4.52 1.52
CA GLY A 8 -1.97 -4.19 1.23
C GLY A 8 -2.74 -3.61 2.43
N PHE A 9 -2.30 -3.89 3.64
CA PHE A 9 -2.93 -3.37 4.86
C PHE A 9 -2.39 -2.00 5.27
N VAL A 10 -1.11 -1.70 5.01
CA VAL A 10 -0.43 -0.52 5.56
C VAL A 10 -1.16 0.79 5.24
N GLY A 11 -1.45 1.03 3.96
CA GLY A 11 -2.09 2.28 3.54
C GLY A 11 -3.49 2.47 4.14
N GLN A 12 -4.31 1.42 4.11
CA GLN A 12 -5.64 1.47 4.68
C GLN A 12 -5.60 1.67 6.21
N MET A 13 -4.66 1.01 6.88
CA MET A 13 -4.47 1.17 8.32
C MET A 13 -3.96 2.56 8.71
N MET A 14 -3.18 3.23 7.85
CA MET A 14 -2.81 4.64 8.05
C MET A 14 -4.01 5.58 7.99
N MET A 15 -5.01 5.25 7.17
CA MET A 15 -6.27 6.00 7.04
C MET A 15 -7.32 5.62 8.09
N ALA A 16 -7.02 4.70 8.99
CA ALA A 16 -7.94 4.23 10.03
C ALA A 16 -8.08 5.18 11.24
N GLY A 17 -7.52 6.37 11.13
CA GLY A 17 -7.51 7.43 12.13
C GLY A 17 -6.11 7.83 12.56
N THR A 18 -6.03 8.91 13.29
CA THR A 18 -4.79 9.49 13.82
C THR A 18 -4.89 9.68 15.33
N LYS A 19 -3.79 10.10 15.96
CA LYS A 19 -3.81 10.49 17.38
C LYS A 19 -4.73 11.69 17.65
N ASN A 20 -5.03 12.49 16.62
CA ASN A 20 -5.80 13.73 16.74
C ASN A 20 -7.24 13.59 16.23
N ARG A 21 -7.53 12.55 15.43
CA ARG A 21 -8.82 12.37 14.74
C ARG A 21 -9.20 10.89 14.71
N THR A 22 -10.44 10.60 15.01
CA THR A 22 -11.01 9.30 14.67
C THR A 22 -11.11 9.15 13.15
N LYS A 23 -11.32 7.94 12.67
CA LYS A 23 -11.55 7.70 11.24
C LYS A 23 -12.71 8.54 10.70
N ASP A 24 -13.84 8.55 11.39
CA ASP A 24 -15.02 9.30 10.96
C ASP A 24 -14.76 10.80 10.91
N GLN A 25 -14.04 11.36 11.90
CA GLN A 25 -13.64 12.77 11.90
C GLN A 25 -12.69 13.10 10.75
N LEU A 26 -11.76 12.20 10.44
CA LEU A 26 -10.83 12.37 9.32
C LEU A 26 -11.60 12.37 7.99
N ASP A 27 -12.49 11.40 7.79
CA ASP A 27 -13.32 11.28 6.59
C ASP A 27 -14.23 12.53 6.44
N GLU A 28 -14.90 12.97 7.52
CA GLU A 28 -15.77 14.16 7.52
C GLU A 28 -14.99 15.45 7.17
N GLU A 29 -13.81 15.66 7.74
CA GLU A 29 -12.98 16.83 7.45
C GLU A 29 -12.47 16.84 6.00
N ILE A 30 -12.13 15.69 5.43
CA ILE A 30 -11.74 15.54 4.02
C ILE A 30 -12.92 15.87 3.11
N ASP A 31 -14.08 15.29 3.38
CA ASP A 31 -15.28 15.50 2.59
C ASP A 31 -15.78 16.93 2.64
N PHE A 32 -15.73 17.56 3.82
CA PHE A 32 -16.17 18.96 4.03
C PHE A 32 -15.44 19.95 3.13
N ILE A 33 -14.14 19.74 2.88
CA ILE A 33 -13.34 20.60 2.00
C ILE A 33 -13.30 20.12 0.55
N GLY A 34 -13.98 19.01 0.22
CA GLY A 34 -13.96 18.40 -1.09
C GLY A 34 -12.55 17.95 -1.52
N ALA A 35 -11.73 17.52 -0.56
CA ALA A 35 -10.40 17.01 -0.82
C ALA A 35 -10.44 15.50 -1.11
N SER A 36 -9.34 15.00 -1.67
CA SER A 36 -9.05 13.57 -1.70
C SER A 36 -7.78 13.33 -0.91
N LEU A 37 -7.79 12.37 0.00
CA LEU A 37 -6.62 11.92 0.75
C LEU A 37 -6.60 10.39 0.75
N SER A 38 -5.46 9.81 0.43
CA SER A 38 -5.29 8.36 0.44
C SER A 38 -3.85 8.00 0.81
N ALA A 39 -3.69 6.84 1.42
CA ALA A 39 -2.40 6.27 1.73
C ALA A 39 -2.27 4.87 1.11
N GLY A 40 -1.09 4.56 0.62
CA GLY A 40 -0.65 3.24 0.18
C GLY A 40 0.53 2.76 1.01
N SER A 41 1.08 1.62 0.64
CA SER A 41 2.27 1.07 1.34
C SER A 41 3.54 1.90 1.14
N THR A 42 3.61 2.70 0.06
CA THR A 42 4.80 3.46 -0.33
C THR A 42 4.50 4.92 -0.66
N SER A 43 3.26 5.37 -0.50
CA SER A 43 2.86 6.72 -0.89
C SER A 43 1.70 7.24 -0.05
N ILE A 44 1.63 8.56 0.04
CA ILE A 44 0.42 9.28 0.47
C ILE A 44 0.12 10.30 -0.62
N PHE A 45 -1.14 10.38 -1.01
CA PHE A 45 -1.62 11.32 -2.01
C PHE A 45 -2.69 12.22 -1.38
N ALA A 46 -2.62 13.51 -1.68
CA ALA A 46 -3.67 14.46 -1.31
C ALA A 46 -3.91 15.43 -2.47
N SER A 47 -5.17 15.79 -2.69
CA SER A 47 -5.56 16.84 -3.63
C SER A 47 -6.74 17.64 -3.12
N SER A 48 -6.76 18.93 -3.43
CA SER A 48 -7.85 19.84 -3.11
C SER A 48 -7.80 21.11 -3.95
N LEU A 49 -8.81 21.97 -3.80
CA LEU A 49 -8.70 23.34 -4.28
C LEU A 49 -7.62 24.10 -3.50
N LYS A 50 -6.92 25.03 -4.16
CA LYS A 50 -5.85 25.87 -3.53
C LYS A 50 -6.30 26.55 -2.24
N LYS A 51 -7.52 27.03 -2.16
CA LYS A 51 -8.07 27.66 -0.95
C LYS A 51 -8.12 26.74 0.29
N HIS A 52 -8.07 25.42 0.09
CA HIS A 52 -8.06 24.42 1.16
C HIS A 52 -6.69 23.75 1.36
N GLN A 53 -5.64 24.26 0.70
CA GLN A 53 -4.31 23.69 0.72
C GLN A 53 -3.77 23.44 2.14
N ASP A 54 -3.87 24.44 3.01
CA ASP A 54 -3.35 24.33 4.39
C ASP A 54 -4.07 23.22 5.16
N LYS A 55 -5.40 23.14 5.05
CA LYS A 55 -6.18 22.09 5.70
C LYS A 55 -5.88 20.71 5.14
N THR A 56 -5.73 20.60 3.84
CA THR A 56 -5.37 19.35 3.17
C THR A 56 -4.00 18.84 3.61
N LEU A 57 -3.02 19.74 3.72
CA LEU A 57 -1.67 19.39 4.17
C LEU A 57 -1.62 19.06 5.66
N GLU A 58 -2.44 19.73 6.49
CA GLU A 58 -2.62 19.38 7.91
C GLU A 58 -3.13 17.94 8.04
N LEU A 59 -4.20 17.57 7.30
CA LEU A 59 -4.76 16.22 7.33
C LEU A 59 -3.77 15.18 6.80
N MET A 60 -3.10 15.47 5.68
CA MET A 60 -2.10 14.59 5.09
C MET A 60 -0.94 14.32 6.04
N THR A 61 -0.43 15.37 6.70
CA THR A 61 0.70 15.20 7.63
C THR A 61 0.27 14.58 8.96
N ASP A 62 -0.99 14.75 9.36
CA ASP A 62 -1.53 14.04 10.52
C ASP A 62 -1.60 12.52 10.25
N VAL A 63 -2.09 12.12 9.08
CA VAL A 63 -2.06 10.71 8.62
C VAL A 63 -0.62 10.20 8.50
N LEU A 64 0.30 11.04 8.00
CA LEU A 64 1.70 10.64 7.81
C LEU A 64 2.45 10.46 9.14
N PHE A 65 2.22 11.33 10.14
CA PHE A 65 3.04 11.37 11.36
C PHE A 65 2.39 10.76 12.59
N ASN A 66 1.09 10.70 12.62
CA ASN A 66 0.33 10.32 13.80
C ASN A 66 -0.67 9.18 13.56
N PRO A 67 -0.45 8.25 12.60
CA PRO A 67 -1.45 7.20 12.39
C PRO A 67 -1.60 6.37 13.67
N VAL A 68 -2.83 5.94 13.92
CA VAL A 68 -3.13 4.88 14.86
C VAL A 68 -3.49 3.64 14.06
N PHE A 69 -3.20 2.48 14.61
CA PHE A 69 -3.46 1.21 13.91
C PHE A 69 -4.41 0.38 14.77
N PRO A 70 -5.75 0.64 14.71
CA PRO A 70 -6.73 -0.05 15.53
C PRO A 70 -6.86 -1.52 15.13
N GLU A 71 -6.92 -2.42 16.11
CA GLU A 71 -7.05 -3.86 15.88
C GLU A 71 -8.35 -4.23 15.17
N ASP A 72 -9.46 -3.57 15.53
CA ASP A 72 -10.77 -3.81 14.92
C ASP A 72 -10.81 -3.43 13.43
N GLU A 73 -10.10 -2.37 13.03
CA GLU A 73 -9.95 -2.00 11.61
C GLU A 73 -9.05 -3.01 10.87
N LEU A 74 -7.99 -3.53 11.49
CA LEU A 74 -7.21 -4.61 10.90
C LEU A 74 -8.08 -5.85 10.66
N GLU A 75 -8.92 -6.22 11.62
CA GLU A 75 -9.81 -7.37 11.48
C GLU A 75 -10.88 -7.18 10.41
N LYS A 76 -11.43 -5.97 10.25
CA LYS A 76 -12.32 -5.64 9.13
C LYS A 76 -11.62 -5.87 7.78
N GLN A 77 -10.42 -5.31 7.63
CA GLN A 77 -9.65 -5.43 6.40
C GLN A 77 -9.22 -6.87 6.14
N ARG A 78 -8.86 -7.61 7.19
CA ARG A 78 -8.57 -9.04 7.10
C ARG A 78 -9.76 -9.81 6.52
N LYS A 79 -10.97 -9.59 7.04
CA LYS A 79 -12.19 -10.21 6.51
C LYS A 79 -12.43 -9.88 5.05
N GLN A 80 -12.29 -8.60 4.67
CA GLN A 80 -12.43 -8.17 3.28
C GLN A 80 -11.41 -8.83 2.37
N THR A 81 -10.14 -8.86 2.79
CA THR A 81 -9.05 -9.50 2.04
C THR A 81 -9.29 -11.00 1.87
N LEU A 82 -9.71 -11.71 2.92
CA LEU A 82 -10.04 -13.13 2.85
C LEU A 82 -11.21 -13.40 1.91
N THR A 83 -12.24 -12.57 1.92
CA THR A 83 -13.37 -12.63 0.99
C THR A 83 -12.89 -12.42 -0.45
N GLY A 84 -12.04 -11.41 -0.69
CA GLY A 84 -11.45 -11.14 -2.00
C GLY A 84 -10.58 -12.32 -2.49
N LEU A 85 -9.79 -12.92 -1.61
CA LEU A 85 -9.01 -14.12 -1.95
C LEU A 85 -9.92 -15.29 -2.33
N ALA A 86 -11.00 -15.54 -1.57
CA ALA A 86 -11.96 -16.59 -1.88
C ALA A 86 -12.58 -16.38 -3.26
N THR A 87 -13.06 -15.17 -3.56
CA THR A 87 -13.62 -14.82 -4.87
C THR A 87 -12.59 -14.95 -6.00
N SER A 88 -11.34 -14.56 -5.74
CA SER A 88 -10.28 -14.59 -6.74
C SER A 88 -9.80 -16.00 -7.08
N LYS A 89 -10.12 -17.02 -6.25
CA LYS A 89 -9.79 -18.43 -6.53
C LYS A 89 -10.42 -18.93 -7.82
N ASP A 90 -11.57 -18.34 -8.16
CA ASP A 90 -12.36 -18.74 -9.34
C ASP A 90 -12.16 -17.80 -10.54
N ASN A 91 -11.35 -16.79 -10.42
CA ASN A 91 -11.08 -15.85 -11.50
C ASN A 91 -9.87 -16.30 -12.35
N PRO A 92 -10.07 -16.66 -13.64
CA PRO A 92 -8.99 -17.16 -14.50
C PRO A 92 -7.84 -16.18 -14.67
N ASN A 93 -8.12 -14.87 -14.76
CA ASN A 93 -7.08 -13.84 -14.88
C ASN A 93 -6.23 -13.75 -13.61
N ALA A 94 -6.85 -13.82 -12.43
CA ALA A 94 -6.12 -13.80 -11.15
C ALA A 94 -5.24 -15.06 -10.99
N ILE A 95 -5.73 -16.21 -11.43
CA ILE A 95 -4.96 -17.47 -11.43
C ILE A 95 -3.77 -17.35 -12.36
N SER A 96 -3.99 -16.93 -13.60
CA SER A 96 -2.97 -16.78 -14.62
C SER A 96 -1.90 -15.77 -14.22
N SER A 97 -2.29 -14.61 -13.67
CA SER A 97 -1.36 -13.58 -13.17
C SER A 97 -0.47 -14.11 -12.03
N ARG A 98 -1.04 -14.81 -11.05
CA ARG A 98 -0.28 -15.43 -9.95
C ARG A 98 0.71 -16.49 -10.45
N LEU A 99 0.27 -17.34 -11.37
CA LEU A 99 1.13 -18.34 -11.98
C LEU A 99 2.31 -17.67 -12.71
N SER A 100 2.02 -16.68 -13.57
CA SER A 100 3.04 -15.97 -14.34
C SER A 100 4.07 -15.28 -13.41
N SER A 101 3.62 -14.58 -12.38
CA SER A 101 4.51 -13.95 -11.42
C SER A 101 5.40 -14.96 -10.69
N ALA A 102 4.85 -16.07 -10.23
CA ALA A 102 5.61 -17.13 -9.57
C ALA A 102 6.60 -17.82 -10.51
N MET A 103 6.25 -17.99 -11.79
CA MET A 103 7.14 -18.58 -12.79
C MET A 103 8.29 -17.66 -13.17
N VAL A 104 8.02 -16.35 -13.32
CA VAL A 104 9.04 -15.37 -13.73
C VAL A 104 9.99 -15.06 -12.58
N TYR A 105 9.47 -14.80 -11.40
CA TYR A 105 10.26 -14.29 -10.27
C TYR A 105 10.64 -15.35 -9.24
N GLY A 106 9.94 -16.47 -9.21
CA GLY A 106 10.06 -17.46 -8.12
C GLY A 106 9.27 -17.02 -6.87
N LYS A 107 8.90 -18.00 -6.04
CA LYS A 107 8.05 -17.76 -4.84
C LYS A 107 8.77 -17.00 -3.73
N ASP A 108 10.10 -16.98 -3.75
CA ASP A 108 10.93 -16.30 -2.74
C ASP A 108 11.25 -14.84 -3.10
N HIS A 109 10.84 -14.40 -4.27
CA HIS A 109 11.00 -13.02 -4.73
C HIS A 109 9.72 -12.22 -4.40
N PRO A 110 9.81 -10.94 -3.98
CA PRO A 110 8.62 -10.14 -3.63
C PRO A 110 7.56 -10.05 -4.74
N TYR A 111 7.99 -10.07 -6.01
CA TYR A 111 7.07 -10.03 -7.15
C TYR A 111 6.47 -11.40 -7.52
N GLY A 112 7.04 -12.48 -7.01
CA GLY A 112 6.53 -13.85 -7.22
C GLY A 112 5.82 -14.42 -5.98
N GLU A 113 5.85 -13.67 -4.87
CA GLU A 113 5.21 -14.05 -3.63
C GLU A 113 3.68 -14.07 -3.77
N VAL A 114 3.05 -15.08 -3.19
CA VAL A 114 1.59 -15.26 -3.30
C VAL A 114 0.94 -15.00 -1.95
N THR A 115 0.03 -14.03 -1.91
CA THR A 115 -0.84 -13.81 -0.76
C THR A 115 -1.84 -14.96 -0.62
N THR A 116 -1.89 -15.56 0.55
CA THR A 116 -2.77 -16.69 0.90
C THR A 116 -3.58 -16.40 2.15
N GLU A 117 -4.59 -17.23 2.43
CA GLU A 117 -5.34 -17.11 3.69
C GLU A 117 -4.43 -17.26 4.91
N ALA A 118 -3.45 -18.15 4.85
CA ALA A 118 -2.51 -18.37 5.96
C ALA A 118 -1.64 -17.12 6.18
N THR A 119 -1.06 -16.55 5.12
CA THR A 119 -0.22 -15.35 5.25
C THR A 119 -1.01 -14.14 5.73
N VAL A 120 -2.25 -13.96 5.26
CA VAL A 120 -3.15 -12.86 5.71
C VAL A 120 -3.52 -13.02 7.19
N LYS A 121 -3.77 -14.25 7.66
CA LYS A 121 -4.07 -14.51 9.08
C LYS A 121 -2.87 -14.26 10.00
N ASN A 122 -1.65 -14.36 9.50
CA ASN A 122 -0.42 -14.13 10.27
C ASN A 122 -0.06 -12.64 10.43
N ILE A 123 -0.72 -11.73 9.70
CA ILE A 123 -0.44 -10.29 9.79
C ILE A 123 -1.03 -9.74 11.08
N SER A 124 -0.22 -9.06 11.88
CA SER A 124 -0.62 -8.37 13.11
C SER A 124 -0.54 -6.84 12.97
N VAL A 125 -1.10 -6.12 13.93
CA VAL A 125 -0.94 -4.67 14.02
C VAL A 125 0.54 -4.28 14.21
N GLU A 126 1.29 -5.09 14.94
CA GLU A 126 2.74 -4.89 15.16
C GLU A 126 3.50 -4.93 13.85
N ASP A 127 3.14 -5.83 12.93
CA ASP A 127 3.77 -5.90 11.60
C ASP A 127 3.50 -4.65 10.76
N VAL A 128 2.26 -4.14 10.81
CA VAL A 128 1.90 -2.89 10.15
C VAL A 128 2.68 -1.71 10.72
N LYS A 129 2.79 -1.62 12.06
CA LYS A 129 3.58 -0.59 12.75
C LYS A 129 5.06 -0.68 12.42
N GLU A 130 5.62 -1.89 12.40
CA GLU A 130 7.02 -2.12 12.05
C GLU A 130 7.30 -1.68 10.62
N TYR A 131 6.46 -2.08 9.67
CA TYR A 131 6.57 -1.63 8.28
C TYR A 131 6.53 -0.11 8.17
N TYR A 132 5.53 0.54 8.75
CA TYR A 132 5.41 1.99 8.76
C TYR A 132 6.65 2.66 9.38
N ASN A 133 7.06 2.22 10.58
CA ASN A 133 8.22 2.78 11.28
C ASN A 133 9.54 2.59 10.51
N THR A 134 9.63 1.57 9.68
CA THR A 134 10.83 1.26 8.90
C THR A 134 10.89 2.06 7.60
N PHE A 135 9.77 2.15 6.86
CA PHE A 135 9.78 2.61 5.48
C PHE A 135 9.21 4.02 5.27
N PHE A 136 8.41 4.56 6.19
CA PHE A 136 7.93 5.94 6.08
C PHE A 136 8.97 6.92 6.64
N LYS A 137 10.05 7.14 5.87
CA LYS A 137 11.20 7.97 6.25
C LYS A 137 11.53 8.99 5.15
N PRO A 138 11.91 10.25 5.53
CA PRO A 138 12.18 11.31 4.56
C PRO A 138 13.41 11.05 3.70
N ASN A 139 14.37 10.27 4.19
CA ASN A 139 15.61 9.97 3.45
C ASN A 139 15.44 9.00 2.27
N ILE A 140 14.26 8.41 2.10
CA ILE A 140 13.87 7.60 0.93
C ILE A 140 12.59 8.12 0.27
N ALA A 141 12.10 9.30 0.68
CA ALA A 141 10.86 9.87 0.17
C ALA A 141 11.12 10.91 -0.92
N TYR A 142 10.22 10.98 -1.87
CA TYR A 142 10.11 12.05 -2.85
C TYR A 142 8.79 12.77 -2.62
N LEU A 143 8.83 14.09 -2.58
CA LEU A 143 7.63 14.92 -2.53
C LEU A 143 7.42 15.56 -3.91
N VAL A 144 6.26 15.33 -4.47
CA VAL A 144 5.84 15.92 -5.76
C VAL A 144 4.66 16.83 -5.50
N ILE A 145 4.76 18.08 -5.95
CA ILE A 145 3.68 19.08 -5.86
C ILE A 145 3.32 19.49 -7.27
N VAL A 146 2.03 19.41 -7.59
CA VAL A 146 1.47 19.82 -8.88
C VAL A 146 0.27 20.72 -8.63
N GLY A 147 0.26 21.92 -9.23
CA GLY A 147 -0.85 22.86 -9.06
C GLY A 147 -0.43 24.30 -9.30
N ASP A 148 -1.33 25.23 -8.95
CA ASP A 148 -1.09 26.66 -9.02
C ASP A 148 -0.24 27.10 -7.81
N MET A 149 1.07 26.83 -7.90
CA MET A 149 2.05 27.15 -6.86
C MET A 149 3.41 27.38 -7.46
N ASP A 150 4.08 28.45 -7.08
CA ASP A 150 5.45 28.70 -7.49
C ASP A 150 6.46 27.93 -6.60
N LYS A 151 7.72 27.91 -7.02
CA LYS A 151 8.79 27.21 -6.29
C LYS A 151 9.00 27.74 -4.87
N SER A 152 8.84 29.05 -4.65
CA SER A 152 9.04 29.67 -3.34
C SER A 152 7.91 29.29 -2.37
N GLU A 153 6.68 29.30 -2.86
CA GLU A 153 5.51 28.82 -2.10
C GLU A 153 5.68 27.34 -1.75
N ALA A 154 6.06 26.50 -2.72
CA ALA A 154 6.30 25.08 -2.50
C ALA A 154 7.36 24.84 -1.42
N GLN A 155 8.49 25.55 -1.46
CA GLN A 155 9.53 25.43 -0.45
C GLN A 155 9.03 25.85 0.96
N THR A 156 8.21 26.89 1.04
CA THR A 156 7.62 27.35 2.30
C THR A 156 6.67 26.31 2.89
N VAL A 157 5.83 25.73 2.06
CA VAL A 157 4.92 24.64 2.41
C VAL A 157 5.70 23.43 2.92
N VAL A 158 6.74 23.01 2.20
CA VAL A 158 7.57 21.88 2.62
C VAL A 158 8.19 22.10 3.98
N ARG A 159 8.78 23.28 4.21
CA ARG A 159 9.35 23.62 5.51
C ARG A 159 8.31 23.65 6.63
N LYS A 160 7.13 24.20 6.36
CA LYS A 160 6.04 24.31 7.35
C LYS A 160 5.57 22.94 7.81
N TYR A 161 5.33 22.01 6.88
CA TYR A 161 4.62 20.76 7.16
C TYR A 161 5.52 19.55 7.37
N PHE A 162 6.72 19.53 6.76
CA PHE A 162 7.57 18.35 6.73
C PHE A 162 8.92 18.47 7.45
N SER A 163 9.27 19.67 7.98
CA SER A 163 10.58 19.89 8.65
C SER A 163 10.82 18.98 9.86
N ASN A 164 9.76 18.53 10.52
CA ASN A 164 9.86 17.67 11.70
C ASN A 164 9.94 16.18 11.36
N TRP A 165 9.88 15.82 10.09
CA TRP A 165 9.99 14.42 9.66
C TRP A 165 11.42 13.90 9.85
N LYS A 166 11.56 12.94 10.76
CA LYS A 166 12.88 12.47 11.18
C LYS A 166 13.43 11.40 10.25
N VAL A 167 14.67 11.57 9.82
CA VAL A 167 15.43 10.53 9.11
C VAL A 167 15.57 9.28 9.96
N GLY A 168 15.73 8.14 9.32
CA GLY A 168 15.89 6.88 10.01
C GLY A 168 16.70 5.88 9.18
N LYS A 169 17.11 4.80 9.82
CA LYS A 169 17.77 3.71 9.13
C LYS A 169 16.71 2.92 8.34
N VAL A 170 16.92 2.78 7.05
CA VAL A 170 16.09 1.95 6.18
C VAL A 170 16.95 0.79 5.69
N PRO A 171 16.49 -0.45 5.82
CA PRO A 171 17.24 -1.60 5.32
C PRO A 171 17.31 -1.57 3.79
N SER A 172 18.45 -2.00 3.27
CA SER A 172 18.62 -2.25 1.84
C SER A 172 18.44 -3.74 1.57
N PHE A 173 17.67 -4.06 0.55
CA PHE A 173 17.45 -5.45 0.14
C PHE A 173 17.99 -5.64 -1.28
N GLU A 174 18.79 -6.67 -1.44
CA GLU A 174 19.24 -7.13 -2.76
C GLU A 174 18.44 -8.36 -3.13
N TYR A 175 17.70 -8.28 -4.23
CA TYR A 175 16.98 -9.41 -4.78
C TYR A 175 17.71 -9.93 -6.01
N LYS A 176 17.83 -11.26 -6.10
CA LYS A 176 18.37 -11.86 -7.31
C LYS A 176 17.41 -11.57 -8.46
N MET A 177 17.95 -10.95 -9.52
CA MET A 177 17.18 -10.81 -10.76
C MET A 177 16.81 -12.19 -11.29
N PRO A 178 15.56 -12.37 -11.76
CA PRO A 178 15.17 -13.62 -12.37
C PRO A 178 16.06 -13.92 -13.59
N THR A 179 16.61 -15.12 -13.65
CA THR A 179 17.37 -15.58 -14.81
C THR A 179 16.43 -16.16 -15.85
N ARG A 180 16.60 -15.75 -17.09
CA ARG A 180 15.83 -16.34 -18.19
C ARG A 180 16.14 -17.83 -18.29
N SER A 181 15.10 -18.67 -18.30
CA SER A 181 15.27 -20.07 -18.58
C SER A 181 15.84 -20.27 -20.02
N SER A 182 16.78 -21.21 -20.17
CA SER A 182 17.26 -21.63 -21.49
C SER A 182 16.23 -22.49 -22.24
N GLU A 183 15.23 -22.99 -21.52
CA GLU A 183 14.16 -23.84 -22.05
C GLU A 183 12.82 -23.12 -21.98
N ASN A 184 11.91 -23.49 -22.89
CA ASN A 184 10.53 -23.04 -22.82
C ASN A 184 9.83 -23.74 -21.64
N VAL A 185 9.28 -22.95 -20.73
CA VAL A 185 8.55 -23.44 -19.57
C VAL A 185 7.08 -23.13 -19.74
N VAL A 186 6.22 -24.11 -19.59
CA VAL A 186 4.76 -23.96 -19.66
C VAL A 186 4.18 -24.26 -18.28
N GLY A 187 3.49 -23.27 -17.71
CA GLY A 187 2.70 -23.45 -16.50
C GLY A 187 1.23 -23.65 -16.87
N LEU A 188 0.60 -24.68 -16.32
CA LEU A 188 -0.81 -24.98 -16.55
C LEU A 188 -1.54 -25.10 -15.22
N VAL A 189 -2.68 -24.40 -15.12
CA VAL A 189 -3.67 -24.61 -14.05
C VAL A 189 -4.96 -25.05 -14.72
N ASP A 190 -5.33 -26.31 -14.52
CA ASP A 190 -6.58 -26.85 -15.05
C ASP A 190 -7.78 -26.44 -14.21
N ARG A 191 -8.86 -26.06 -14.90
CA ARG A 191 -10.18 -25.81 -14.34
C ARG A 191 -11.24 -26.44 -15.23
N SER A 192 -11.65 -27.65 -14.87
CA SER A 192 -12.61 -28.46 -15.64
C SER A 192 -13.96 -27.80 -15.89
N SER A 193 -14.38 -26.82 -15.05
CA SER A 193 -15.63 -26.07 -15.18
C SER A 193 -15.51 -24.76 -15.98
N SER A 194 -14.31 -24.41 -16.45
CA SER A 194 -14.08 -23.15 -17.17
C SER A 194 -14.46 -23.29 -18.65
N VAL A 195 -15.23 -22.33 -19.14
CA VAL A 195 -15.61 -22.24 -20.57
C VAL A 195 -14.62 -21.40 -21.40
N GLN A 196 -13.64 -20.77 -20.75
CA GLN A 196 -12.62 -19.94 -21.37
C GLN A 196 -11.24 -20.28 -20.85
N THR A 197 -10.23 -20.16 -21.72
CA THR A 197 -8.82 -20.30 -21.38
C THR A 197 -8.16 -18.92 -21.40
N VAL A 198 -7.37 -18.60 -20.37
CA VAL A 198 -6.51 -17.40 -20.33
C VAL A 198 -5.08 -17.87 -20.60
N ILE A 199 -4.43 -17.23 -21.58
CA ILE A 199 -3.03 -17.49 -21.94
C ILE A 199 -2.24 -16.21 -21.76
N ASN A 200 -1.15 -16.30 -20.98
CA ASN A 200 -0.13 -15.26 -20.85
C ASN A 200 1.17 -15.76 -21.51
N ILE A 201 1.76 -14.92 -22.38
CA ILE A 201 3.00 -15.21 -23.11
C ILE A 201 4.03 -14.14 -22.79
#